data_531d222aed6c9bb86de99ac239b72d44
#
_entry.id   531d222aed6c9bb86de99ac239b72d44
#
_cell.length_a   1.000
_cell.length_b   1.000
_cell.length_c   1.000
_cell.angle_alpha   90.00
_cell.angle_beta   90.00
_cell.angle_gamma   90.00
#
_symmetry.space_group_name_H-M   'P 1'
#
loop_
_entity.id
_entity.type
_entity.pdbx_description
1 polymer ?
#
loop_
_entity_poly.entity_id
_entity_poly.type
_entity_poly.pdbx_seq_one_letter_code
_entity_poly.pdbx_strand_id
1 'polypeptide(L)'
;MTAQVLERTIDLAGCGNFRDLGGYEARDGRTVRWRMLFRSDALIWLTHEDLETLRDLGIRLVAGYDLRTGEEVDQIHRGVVYDSGETAHHHLPFFPTFGNDRERMREIAHATGQVGGENYLQLLEQASPCFKGLFDKLADLSMLPAAYYCAAGKDRTGMVSAVLLRTLGISDEQIIEDYALTDAPTEERLLARMKALGRDPSEALNRERMKAHPATMEHFLAGFDRLHGSVEEFLLSCEITESTIERVRQNLLEG
;
A
#
# COMPACT_ATOMS: atom_id res chain seq x y z
N MET A 1 33.21 8.01 -7.48
CA MET A 1 31.81 7.68 -7.78
C MET A 1 30.99 8.39 -6.73
N THR A 2 30.24 9.42 -7.10
CA THR A 2 29.30 10.09 -6.18
C THR A 2 28.20 9.10 -5.83
N ALA A 3 27.99 8.84 -4.54
CA ALA A 3 26.87 8.02 -4.09
C ALA A 3 25.58 8.67 -4.59
N GLN A 4 24.79 7.94 -5.37
CA GLN A 4 23.51 8.41 -5.83
C GLN A 4 22.61 8.54 -4.60
N VAL A 5 22.14 9.73 -4.30
CA VAL A 5 21.15 9.93 -3.24
C VAL A 5 19.86 9.28 -3.72
N LEU A 6 19.44 8.23 -3.04
CA LEU A 6 18.19 7.53 -3.36
C LEU A 6 17.03 8.34 -2.80
N GLU A 7 16.14 8.77 -3.66
CA GLU A 7 14.91 9.45 -3.29
C GLU A 7 13.80 8.43 -3.07
N ARG A 8 13.06 8.61 -1.98
CA ARG A 8 11.94 7.73 -1.60
C ARG A 8 10.76 7.89 -2.56
N THR A 9 10.31 9.12 -2.75
CA THR A 9 9.17 9.43 -3.62
C THR A 9 9.64 9.51 -5.07
N ILE A 10 8.93 8.84 -5.96
CA ILE A 10 9.21 8.83 -7.39
C ILE A 10 8.05 9.53 -8.09
N ASP A 11 8.35 10.64 -8.75
CA ASP A 11 7.34 11.43 -9.47
C ASP A 11 6.98 10.72 -10.79
N LEU A 12 5.73 10.32 -10.90
CA LEU A 12 5.16 9.63 -12.05
C LEU A 12 3.87 10.32 -12.48
N ALA A 13 3.62 10.42 -13.78
CA ALA A 13 2.44 11.08 -14.31
C ALA A 13 1.15 10.32 -13.93
N GLY A 14 1.17 9.00 -13.98
CA GLY A 14 0.00 8.17 -13.69
C GLY A 14 -0.24 7.89 -12.20
N CYS A 15 0.80 7.87 -11.38
CA CYS A 15 0.72 7.54 -9.94
C CYS A 15 1.22 8.70 -9.07
N GLY A 16 0.40 9.11 -8.10
CA GLY A 16 0.72 10.24 -7.22
C GLY A 16 1.40 9.86 -5.92
N ASN A 17 1.33 8.58 -5.53
CA ASN A 17 1.82 8.08 -4.25
C ASN A 17 2.87 6.97 -4.39
N PHE A 18 3.52 6.88 -5.57
CA PHE A 18 4.52 5.84 -5.80
C PHE A 18 5.81 6.17 -5.02
N ARG A 19 6.20 5.28 -4.11
CA ARG A 19 7.40 5.44 -3.30
C ARG A 19 8.01 4.13 -2.83
N ASP A 20 9.33 4.18 -2.63
CA ASP A 20 10.15 3.11 -2.09
C ASP A 20 10.00 3.04 -0.56
N LEU A 21 9.91 1.86 0.01
CA LEU A 21 9.95 1.64 1.45
C LEU A 21 11.37 1.47 2.00
N GLY A 22 12.39 1.47 1.14
CA GLY A 22 13.79 1.37 1.54
C GLY A 22 14.27 2.51 2.44
N GLY A 23 15.35 2.27 3.18
CA GLY A 23 16.05 3.27 3.97
C GLY A 23 15.43 3.59 5.35
N TYR A 24 14.36 2.94 5.78
CA TYR A 24 13.91 3.01 7.17
C TYR A 24 14.81 2.15 8.06
N GLU A 25 15.21 2.70 9.20
CA GLU A 25 16.06 2.01 10.18
C GLU A 25 15.19 1.22 11.16
N ALA A 26 15.45 -0.06 11.28
CA ALA A 26 14.81 -0.94 12.24
C ALA A 26 15.43 -0.78 13.63
N ARG A 27 14.67 -1.13 14.69
CA ARG A 27 15.13 -1.05 16.09
C ARG A 27 16.38 -1.86 16.39
N ASP A 28 16.69 -2.88 15.61
CA ASP A 28 17.89 -3.72 15.73
C ASP A 28 19.10 -3.21 14.95
N GLY A 29 18.98 -2.04 14.30
CA GLY A 29 20.04 -1.37 13.55
C GLY A 29 20.13 -1.80 12.08
N ARG A 30 19.32 -2.76 11.63
CA ARG A 30 19.20 -3.08 10.21
C ARG A 30 18.41 -2.00 9.48
N THR A 31 18.52 -1.99 8.16
CA THR A 31 17.82 -1.02 7.32
C THR A 31 16.93 -1.73 6.30
N VAL A 32 15.78 -1.19 6.00
CA VAL A 32 14.94 -1.70 4.90
C VAL A 32 15.67 -1.48 3.59
N ARG A 33 15.82 -2.55 2.79
CA ARG A 33 16.53 -2.52 1.51
C ARG A 33 15.85 -1.60 0.52
N TRP A 34 16.65 -0.74 -0.11
CA TRP A 34 16.19 0.10 -1.20
C TRP A 34 15.84 -0.73 -2.44
N ARG A 35 14.88 -0.24 -3.21
CA ARG A 35 14.48 -0.78 -4.51
C ARG A 35 13.93 -2.22 -4.49
N MET A 36 13.47 -2.67 -3.31
CA MET A 36 12.85 -3.99 -3.16
C MET A 36 11.34 -3.93 -3.04
N LEU A 37 10.80 -2.96 -2.30
CA LEU A 37 9.37 -2.88 -2.05
C LEU A 37 8.86 -1.45 -2.14
N PHE A 38 7.82 -1.27 -2.94
CA PHE A 38 7.19 0.00 -3.21
C PHE A 38 5.72 -0.03 -2.76
N ARG A 39 5.23 1.12 -2.37
CA ARG A 39 3.79 1.35 -2.19
C ARG A 39 3.29 2.42 -3.15
N SER A 40 2.00 2.34 -3.55
CA SER A 40 1.45 3.26 -4.54
C SER A 40 -0.08 3.40 -4.41
N ASP A 41 -0.63 4.36 -5.12
CA ASP A 41 -1.97 4.29 -5.67
C ASP A 41 -2.00 3.33 -6.88
N ALA A 42 -3.17 3.14 -7.50
CA ALA A 42 -3.35 2.05 -8.46
C ALA A 42 -2.41 2.13 -9.68
N LEU A 43 -1.53 1.14 -9.82
CA LEU A 43 -0.53 1.04 -10.90
C LEU A 43 -1.15 0.98 -12.30
N ILE A 44 -2.44 0.71 -12.41
CA ILE A 44 -3.17 0.71 -13.69
C ILE A 44 -3.17 2.06 -14.42
N TRP A 45 -2.84 3.12 -13.69
CA TRP A 45 -2.76 4.48 -14.23
C TRP A 45 -1.36 4.85 -14.76
N LEU A 46 -0.36 3.99 -14.57
CA LEU A 46 0.98 4.22 -15.12
C LEU A 46 0.90 4.37 -16.64
N THR A 47 1.69 5.31 -17.15
CA THR A 47 1.84 5.57 -18.58
C THR A 47 3.08 4.84 -19.13
N HIS A 48 3.24 4.80 -20.43
CA HIS A 48 4.48 4.28 -21.05
C HIS A 48 5.70 5.10 -20.64
N GLU A 49 5.55 6.43 -20.52
CA GLU A 49 6.61 7.33 -20.05
C GLU A 49 7.00 7.05 -18.59
N ASP A 50 6.01 6.76 -17.73
CA ASP A 50 6.29 6.33 -16.36
C ASP A 50 7.12 5.04 -16.32
N LEU A 51 6.84 4.08 -17.20
CA LEU A 51 7.61 2.84 -17.28
C LEU A 51 9.05 3.09 -17.76
N GLU A 52 9.25 4.05 -18.65
CA GLU A 52 10.60 4.49 -19.07
C GLU A 52 11.32 5.15 -17.88
N THR A 53 10.66 6.05 -17.16
CA THR A 53 11.19 6.67 -15.94
C THR A 53 11.62 5.62 -14.91
N LEU A 54 10.79 4.60 -14.66
CA LEU A 54 11.15 3.52 -13.74
C LEU A 54 12.38 2.73 -14.23
N ARG A 55 12.48 2.45 -15.54
CA ARG A 55 13.64 1.76 -16.12
C ARG A 55 14.91 2.60 -15.99
N ASP A 56 14.85 3.91 -16.26
CA ASP A 56 15.97 4.83 -16.14
C ASP A 56 16.49 4.93 -14.70
N LEU A 57 15.57 4.81 -13.72
CA LEU A 57 15.91 4.73 -12.30
C LEU A 57 16.41 3.32 -11.87
N GLY A 58 16.46 2.37 -12.78
CA GLY A 58 16.84 0.99 -12.49
C GLY A 58 15.78 0.22 -11.69
N ILE A 59 14.51 0.67 -11.71
CA ILE A 59 13.41 0.02 -11.01
C ILE A 59 12.69 -0.91 -11.99
N ARG A 60 12.78 -2.20 -11.72
CA ARG A 60 12.06 -3.23 -12.50
C ARG A 60 11.12 -3.99 -11.57
N LEU A 61 9.83 -3.67 -11.64
CA LEU A 61 8.83 -4.38 -10.85
C LEU A 61 8.63 -5.79 -11.43
N VAL A 62 8.82 -6.80 -10.59
CA VAL A 62 8.52 -8.20 -10.90
C VAL A 62 7.06 -8.50 -10.63
N ALA A 63 6.49 -7.91 -9.58
CA ALA A 63 5.11 -8.14 -9.18
C ALA A 63 4.40 -6.86 -8.74
N GLY A 64 3.10 -6.78 -9.03
CA GLY A 64 2.18 -5.80 -8.49
C GLY A 64 1.08 -6.50 -7.68
N TYR A 65 0.98 -6.14 -6.40
CA TYR A 65 -0.01 -6.71 -5.47
C TYR A 65 -1.20 -5.76 -5.34
N ASP A 66 -2.30 -6.13 -5.98
CA ASP A 66 -3.51 -5.32 -6.08
C ASP A 66 -4.45 -5.60 -4.90
N LEU A 67 -4.56 -4.63 -4.00
CA LEU A 67 -5.40 -4.71 -2.80
C LEU A 67 -6.85 -4.25 -3.04
N ARG A 68 -7.19 -3.88 -4.28
CA ARG A 68 -8.56 -3.46 -4.63
C ARG A 68 -9.50 -4.64 -4.55
N THR A 69 -10.78 -4.37 -4.37
CA THR A 69 -11.80 -5.42 -4.41
C THR A 69 -12.00 -5.96 -5.83
N GLY A 70 -12.62 -7.12 -5.97
CA GLY A 70 -12.95 -7.68 -7.28
C GLY A 70 -13.76 -6.70 -8.13
N GLU A 71 -14.76 -6.04 -7.54
CA GLU A 71 -15.58 -5.05 -8.24
C GLU A 71 -14.77 -3.82 -8.72
N GLU A 72 -13.77 -3.37 -7.95
CA GLU A 72 -12.89 -2.28 -8.37
C GLU A 72 -11.96 -2.71 -9.51
N VAL A 73 -11.52 -3.96 -9.52
CA VAL A 73 -10.66 -4.54 -10.57
C VAL A 73 -11.44 -4.75 -11.86
N ASP A 74 -12.69 -5.23 -11.78
CA ASP A 74 -13.54 -5.48 -12.94
C ASP A 74 -13.93 -4.20 -13.70
N GLN A 75 -13.93 -3.06 -13.01
CA GLN A 75 -14.26 -1.77 -13.60
C GLN A 75 -13.13 -1.16 -14.44
N ILE A 76 -11.89 -1.63 -14.31
CA ILE A 76 -10.71 -0.99 -14.90
C ILE A 76 -9.76 -2.04 -15.47
N HIS A 77 -9.35 -1.86 -16.70
CA HIS A 77 -8.30 -2.67 -17.33
C HIS A 77 -6.99 -2.65 -16.53
N ARG A 78 -6.16 -3.68 -16.74
CA ARG A 78 -4.93 -3.90 -15.95
C ARG A 78 -3.87 -2.81 -16.08
N GLY A 79 -3.96 -1.94 -17.08
CA GLY A 79 -2.98 -0.89 -17.36
C GLY A 79 -1.67 -1.41 -18.01
N VAL A 80 -0.93 -0.47 -18.60
CA VAL A 80 0.27 -0.75 -19.42
C VAL A 80 1.40 -1.46 -18.67
N VAL A 81 1.46 -1.33 -17.36
CA VAL A 81 2.49 -1.98 -16.53
C VAL A 81 2.46 -3.51 -16.65
N TYR A 82 1.30 -4.08 -16.96
CA TYR A 82 1.12 -5.52 -17.07
C TYR A 82 1.10 -6.03 -18.51
N ASP A 83 1.06 -5.13 -19.51
CA ASP A 83 0.92 -5.50 -20.92
C ASP A 83 2.16 -6.20 -21.48
N SER A 84 3.35 -5.84 -20.99
CA SER A 84 4.62 -6.45 -21.38
C SER A 84 4.81 -7.88 -20.85
N GLY A 85 4.06 -8.27 -19.80
CA GLY A 85 4.25 -9.52 -19.08
C GLY A 85 5.50 -9.53 -18.18
N GLU A 86 6.24 -8.43 -18.08
CA GLU A 86 7.42 -8.34 -17.20
C GLU A 86 7.02 -8.21 -15.74
N THR A 87 5.88 -7.57 -15.47
CA THR A 87 5.32 -7.41 -14.12
C THR A 87 4.10 -8.33 -13.96
N ALA A 88 4.17 -9.27 -13.02
CA ALA A 88 3.04 -10.14 -12.71
C ALA A 88 1.98 -9.40 -11.91
N HIS A 89 0.72 -9.51 -12.31
CA HIS A 89 -0.41 -9.00 -11.56
C HIS A 89 -0.93 -10.04 -10.58
N HIS A 90 -0.94 -9.72 -9.29
CA HIS A 90 -1.50 -10.55 -8.23
C HIS A 90 -2.64 -9.82 -7.54
N HIS A 91 -3.84 -10.31 -7.71
CA HIS A 91 -5.01 -9.77 -7.01
C HIS A 91 -5.06 -10.35 -5.59
N LEU A 92 -4.87 -9.50 -4.61
CA LEU A 92 -4.90 -9.80 -3.17
C LEU A 92 -5.91 -8.86 -2.50
N PRO A 93 -7.22 -9.06 -2.72
CA PRO A 93 -8.21 -8.11 -2.23
C PRO A 93 -8.13 -7.98 -0.71
N PHE A 94 -8.03 -6.74 -0.24
CA PHE A 94 -8.01 -6.45 1.20
C PHE A 94 -9.33 -6.91 1.87
N PHE A 95 -10.42 -6.88 1.10
CA PHE A 95 -11.71 -7.46 1.46
C PHE A 95 -12.14 -8.46 0.40
N PRO A 96 -12.63 -9.65 0.77
CA PRO A 96 -13.02 -10.69 -0.19
C PRO A 96 -14.19 -10.27 -1.08
N THR A 97 -15.17 -9.54 -0.56
CA THR A 97 -16.30 -8.97 -1.32
C THR A 97 -16.87 -7.77 -0.58
N PHE A 98 -17.34 -6.76 -1.31
CA PHE A 98 -18.10 -5.69 -0.65
C PHE A 98 -19.56 -6.08 -0.42
N GLY A 99 -20.15 -7.00 -1.16
CA GLY A 99 -21.55 -7.39 -1.02
C GLY A 99 -22.46 -6.19 -0.69
N ASN A 100 -23.37 -6.35 0.28
CA ASN A 100 -24.16 -5.27 0.87
C ASN A 100 -23.33 -4.27 1.70
N ASP A 101 -22.02 -4.49 1.87
CA ASP A 101 -21.13 -3.67 2.68
C ASP A 101 -20.65 -2.37 2.00
N ARG A 102 -20.96 -2.13 0.71
CA ARG A 102 -20.72 -0.79 0.12
C ARG A 102 -21.40 0.33 0.90
N GLU A 103 -22.58 0.07 1.40
CA GLU A 103 -23.34 1.02 2.22
C GLU A 103 -22.69 1.16 3.60
N ARG A 104 -22.29 0.04 4.20
CA ARG A 104 -21.55 0.01 5.46
C ARG A 104 -20.16 0.64 5.33
N MET A 105 -19.44 0.42 4.22
CA MET A 105 -18.17 1.10 3.95
C MET A 105 -18.36 2.60 3.69
N ARG A 106 -19.45 2.99 3.04
CA ARG A 106 -19.82 4.41 2.92
C ARG A 106 -20.20 4.97 4.27
N GLU A 107 -20.95 4.26 5.10
CA GLU A 107 -21.29 4.65 6.46
C GLU A 107 -20.04 4.77 7.32
N ILE A 108 -19.15 3.80 7.27
CA ILE A 108 -17.83 3.84 7.92
C ILE A 108 -17.02 5.04 7.38
N ALA A 109 -16.94 5.24 6.08
CA ALA A 109 -16.28 6.39 5.47
C ALA A 109 -16.98 7.73 5.77
N HIS A 110 -18.29 7.75 5.96
CA HIS A 110 -19.06 8.94 6.30
C HIS A 110 -19.07 9.25 7.81
N ALA A 111 -19.14 8.23 8.65
CA ALA A 111 -19.00 8.38 10.10
C ALA A 111 -17.62 8.90 10.50
N THR A 112 -16.63 8.69 9.65
CA THR A 112 -15.22 9.08 9.81
C THR A 112 -14.88 10.43 9.21
N GLY A 113 -15.80 11.29 9.00
CA GLY A 113 -15.48 12.70 8.69
C GLY A 113 -14.50 13.34 9.68
N GLN A 114 -14.08 12.59 10.68
CA GLN A 114 -13.03 12.88 11.65
C GLN A 114 -12.19 11.62 11.89
N VAL A 115 -10.89 11.70 11.62
CA VAL A 115 -9.80 10.85 12.11
C VAL A 115 -10.16 9.38 12.40
N GLY A 116 -10.13 8.52 11.40
CA GLY A 116 -10.78 7.20 11.42
C GLY A 116 -9.90 5.99 11.75
N GLY A 117 -8.97 6.07 12.72
CA GLY A 117 -8.18 4.91 13.15
C GLY A 117 -9.02 3.72 13.62
N GLU A 118 -10.13 3.97 14.31
CA GLU A 118 -11.07 2.92 14.76
C GLU A 118 -11.67 2.12 13.59
N ASN A 119 -11.95 2.77 12.47
CA ASN A 119 -12.47 2.09 11.29
C ASN A 119 -11.43 1.24 10.59
N TYR A 120 -10.15 1.63 10.61
CA TYR A 120 -9.07 0.80 10.11
C TYR A 120 -8.98 -0.52 10.87
N LEU A 121 -9.24 -0.52 12.18
CA LEU A 121 -9.24 -1.73 12.99
C LEU A 121 -10.37 -2.68 12.59
N GLN A 122 -11.58 -2.16 12.39
CA GLN A 122 -12.71 -2.97 11.92
C GLN A 122 -12.47 -3.56 10.51
N LEU A 123 -11.77 -2.80 9.65
CA LEU A 123 -11.41 -3.26 8.32
C LEU A 123 -10.30 -4.31 8.35
N LEU A 124 -9.36 -4.19 9.28
CA LEU A 124 -8.24 -5.11 9.44
C LEU A 124 -8.70 -6.54 9.77
N GLU A 125 -9.76 -6.70 10.56
CA GLU A 125 -10.32 -8.01 10.94
C GLU A 125 -10.69 -8.88 9.74
N GLN A 126 -11.04 -8.28 8.60
CA GLN A 126 -11.43 -8.98 7.38
C GLN A 126 -10.25 -9.21 6.41
N ALA A 127 -9.09 -8.65 6.70
CA ALA A 127 -7.95 -8.62 5.79
C ALA A 127 -6.99 -9.82 5.93
N SER A 128 -7.28 -10.78 6.82
CA SER A 128 -6.40 -11.94 7.07
C SER A 128 -5.97 -12.67 5.78
N PRO A 129 -6.86 -12.99 4.82
CA PRO A 129 -6.44 -13.65 3.57
C PRO A 129 -5.50 -12.78 2.71
N CYS A 130 -5.68 -11.46 2.73
CA CYS A 130 -4.81 -10.51 2.04
C CYS A 130 -3.41 -10.53 2.64
N PHE A 131 -3.28 -10.42 3.97
CA PHE A 131 -2.00 -10.51 4.66
C PHE A 131 -1.32 -11.84 4.42
N LYS A 132 -2.04 -12.96 4.55
CA LYS A 132 -1.50 -14.29 4.25
C LYS A 132 -0.92 -14.36 2.85
N GLY A 133 -1.70 -13.98 1.83
CA GLY A 133 -1.27 -14.00 0.45
C GLY A 133 -0.08 -13.08 0.17
N LEU A 134 -0.04 -11.88 0.78
CA LEU A 134 1.05 -10.93 0.62
C LEU A 134 2.34 -11.43 1.26
N PHE A 135 2.29 -11.88 2.52
CA PHE A 135 3.48 -12.38 3.24
C PHE A 135 4.07 -13.63 2.61
N ASP A 136 3.23 -14.57 2.15
CA ASP A 136 3.70 -15.76 1.42
C ASP A 136 4.50 -15.36 0.15
N LYS A 137 4.04 -14.32 -0.57
CA LYS A 137 4.74 -13.81 -1.75
C LYS A 137 6.01 -13.03 -1.41
N LEU A 138 5.98 -12.17 -0.40
CA LEU A 138 7.16 -11.42 0.03
C LEU A 138 8.26 -12.32 0.64
N ALA A 139 7.89 -13.50 1.12
CA ALA A 139 8.84 -14.53 1.56
C ALA A 139 9.57 -15.23 0.40
N ASP A 140 9.10 -15.07 -0.84
CA ASP A 140 9.77 -15.56 -2.06
C ASP A 140 10.54 -14.41 -2.72
N LEU A 141 11.87 -14.47 -2.65
CA LEU A 141 12.75 -13.44 -3.21
C LEU A 141 12.53 -13.24 -4.72
N SER A 142 12.07 -14.26 -5.44
CA SER A 142 11.79 -14.18 -6.89
C SER A 142 10.59 -13.28 -7.22
N MET A 143 9.78 -12.92 -6.21
CA MET A 143 8.64 -12.02 -6.33
C MET A 143 9.00 -10.55 -6.06
N LEU A 144 10.27 -10.24 -5.89
CA LEU A 144 10.80 -8.90 -5.64
C LEU A 144 11.73 -8.47 -6.79
N PRO A 145 11.85 -7.18 -7.09
CA PRO A 145 11.13 -6.03 -6.54
C PRO A 145 9.64 -6.00 -6.86
N ALA A 146 8.84 -5.51 -5.92
CA ALA A 146 7.39 -5.48 -6.05
C ALA A 146 6.78 -4.17 -5.56
N ALA A 147 5.55 -3.90 -6.03
CA ALA A 147 4.73 -2.82 -5.50
C ALA A 147 3.38 -3.35 -5.03
N TYR A 148 2.87 -2.85 -3.92
CA TYR A 148 1.50 -3.09 -3.48
C TYR A 148 0.70 -1.79 -3.45
N TYR A 149 -0.58 -1.87 -3.76
CA TYR A 149 -1.40 -0.69 -3.98
C TYR A 149 -2.89 -0.97 -3.77
N CYS A 150 -3.63 0.11 -3.50
CA CYS A 150 -5.09 0.11 -3.60
C CYS A 150 -5.55 1.21 -4.58
N ALA A 151 -6.77 1.67 -4.51
CA ALA A 151 -7.25 2.72 -5.43
C ALA A 151 -6.50 4.06 -5.26
N ALA A 152 -6.37 4.54 -4.01
CA ALA A 152 -5.73 5.83 -3.67
C ALA A 152 -4.34 5.69 -3.03
N GLY A 153 -3.89 4.49 -2.69
CA GLY A 153 -2.64 4.27 -2.00
C GLY A 153 -2.61 4.76 -0.54
N LYS A 154 -3.76 5.07 0.05
CA LYS A 154 -3.90 5.67 1.37
C LYS A 154 -4.31 4.64 2.43
N ASP A 155 -5.59 4.26 2.45
CA ASP A 155 -6.19 3.53 3.57
C ASP A 155 -5.73 2.06 3.65
N ARG A 156 -6.13 1.22 2.72
CA ARG A 156 -5.72 -0.21 2.65
C ARG A 156 -4.20 -0.37 2.54
N THR A 157 -3.61 0.40 1.64
CA THR A 157 -2.15 0.46 1.47
C THR A 157 -1.46 0.94 2.75
N GLY A 158 -2.01 1.91 3.46
CA GLY A 158 -1.50 2.42 4.73
C GLY A 158 -1.53 1.37 5.84
N MET A 159 -2.65 0.65 6.00
CA MET A 159 -2.75 -0.45 6.98
C MET A 159 -1.76 -1.58 6.68
N VAL A 160 -1.62 -1.98 5.41
CA VAL A 160 -0.61 -2.97 5.00
C VAL A 160 0.79 -2.48 5.29
N SER A 161 1.10 -1.20 4.98
CA SER A 161 2.41 -0.61 5.29
C SER A 161 2.71 -0.63 6.78
N ALA A 162 1.74 -0.26 7.61
CA ALA A 162 1.92 -0.23 9.06
C ALA A 162 2.26 -1.61 9.63
N VAL A 163 1.49 -2.65 9.25
CA VAL A 163 1.75 -4.02 9.68
C VAL A 163 3.11 -4.51 9.17
N LEU A 164 3.42 -4.27 7.90
CA LEU A 164 4.67 -4.70 7.28
C LEU A 164 5.89 -4.00 7.90
N LEU A 165 5.85 -2.68 8.06
CA LEU A 165 6.95 -1.91 8.66
C LEU A 165 7.15 -2.28 10.13
N ARG A 166 6.09 -2.51 10.91
CA ARG A 166 6.20 -3.07 12.27
C ARG A 166 6.85 -4.44 12.26
N THR A 167 6.51 -5.31 11.30
CA THR A 167 7.15 -6.63 11.13
C THR A 167 8.66 -6.51 10.88
N LEU A 168 9.07 -5.47 10.16
CA LEU A 168 10.48 -5.15 9.92
C LEU A 168 11.16 -4.42 11.10
N GLY A 169 10.44 -4.15 12.19
CA GLY A 169 10.99 -3.49 13.37
C GLY A 169 11.08 -1.97 13.28
N ILE A 170 10.38 -1.35 12.33
CA ILE A 170 10.35 0.10 12.17
C ILE A 170 9.50 0.73 13.27
N SER A 171 9.90 1.91 13.77
CA SER A 171 9.19 2.61 14.84
C SER A 171 7.85 3.19 14.37
N ASP A 172 6.91 3.36 15.31
CA ASP A 172 5.60 3.93 15.01
C ASP A 172 5.70 5.35 14.46
N GLU A 173 6.65 6.14 14.95
CA GLU A 173 6.92 7.50 14.47
C GLU A 173 7.24 7.49 12.96
N GLN A 174 8.16 6.61 12.53
CA GLN A 174 8.53 6.48 11.13
C GLN A 174 7.36 5.96 10.26
N ILE A 175 6.52 5.08 10.81
CA ILE A 175 5.31 4.56 10.15
C ILE A 175 4.29 5.69 9.94
N ILE A 176 4.08 6.53 10.95
CA ILE A 176 3.20 7.69 10.89
C ILE A 176 3.70 8.70 9.86
N GLU A 177 5.02 8.96 9.85
CA GLU A 177 5.67 9.83 8.87
C GLU A 177 5.49 9.30 7.45
N ASP A 178 5.76 7.98 7.21
CA ASP A 178 5.51 7.38 5.90
C ASP A 178 4.04 7.52 5.48
N TYR A 179 3.10 7.24 6.38
CA TYR A 179 1.69 7.38 6.06
C TYR A 179 1.33 8.81 5.65
N ALA A 180 1.86 9.80 6.37
CA ALA A 180 1.62 11.22 6.12
C ALA A 180 2.19 11.75 4.79
N LEU A 181 3.16 11.04 4.18
CA LEU A 181 3.63 11.35 2.82
C LEU A 181 2.56 11.15 1.74
N THR A 182 1.46 10.47 2.06
CA THR A 182 0.37 10.25 1.11
C THR A 182 -0.43 11.53 0.91
N ASP A 183 -0.30 12.13 -0.26
CA ASP A 183 -1.04 13.36 -0.60
C ASP A 183 -2.28 13.04 -1.46
N ALA A 184 -3.18 14.02 -1.53
CA ALA A 184 -4.32 13.96 -2.43
C ALA A 184 -3.84 14.08 -3.89
N PRO A 185 -4.43 13.31 -4.83
CA PRO A 185 -4.16 13.50 -6.24
C PRO A 185 -4.41 14.96 -6.64
N THR A 186 -3.67 15.46 -7.62
CA THR A 186 -4.00 16.78 -8.22
C THR A 186 -5.43 16.74 -8.77
N GLU A 187 -6.06 17.92 -8.84
CA GLU A 187 -7.42 18.03 -9.38
C GLU A 187 -7.49 17.44 -10.81
N GLU A 188 -6.48 17.74 -11.62
CA GLU A 188 -6.39 17.22 -12.99
C GLU A 188 -6.34 15.67 -13.03
N ARG A 189 -5.49 15.05 -12.23
CA ARG A 189 -5.42 13.57 -12.12
C ARG A 189 -6.75 12.99 -11.65
N LEU A 190 -7.37 13.63 -10.66
CA LEU A 190 -8.65 13.18 -10.14
C LEU A 190 -9.74 13.22 -11.20
N LEU A 191 -9.87 14.35 -11.91
CA LEU A 191 -10.83 14.52 -12.99
C LEU A 191 -10.60 13.51 -14.14
N ALA A 192 -9.34 13.29 -14.53
CA ALA A 192 -9.00 12.31 -15.56
C ALA A 192 -9.42 10.89 -15.13
N ARG A 193 -9.17 10.51 -13.90
CA ARG A 193 -9.57 9.20 -13.34
C ARG A 193 -11.09 9.05 -13.26
N MET A 194 -11.81 10.08 -12.80
CA MET A 194 -13.27 10.07 -12.72
C MET A 194 -13.89 9.92 -14.10
N LYS A 195 -13.35 10.65 -15.10
CA LYS A 195 -13.79 10.52 -16.51
C LYS A 195 -13.55 9.11 -17.04
N ALA A 196 -12.38 8.52 -16.78
CA ALA A 196 -12.06 7.16 -17.21
C ALA A 196 -12.98 6.10 -16.57
N LEU A 197 -13.45 6.37 -15.34
CA LEU A 197 -14.38 5.52 -14.59
C LEU A 197 -15.86 5.77 -14.93
N GLY A 198 -16.17 6.74 -15.80
CA GLY A 198 -17.55 7.15 -16.09
C GLY A 198 -18.28 7.72 -14.86
N ARG A 199 -17.54 8.29 -13.91
CA ARG A 199 -18.10 8.86 -12.67
C ARG A 199 -18.25 10.37 -12.79
N ASP A 200 -19.21 10.92 -12.00
CA ASP A 200 -19.39 12.36 -11.92
C ASP A 200 -18.20 13.00 -11.19
N PRO A 201 -17.50 13.96 -11.80
CA PRO A 201 -16.42 14.70 -11.15
C PRO A 201 -16.81 15.38 -9.84
N SER A 202 -18.09 15.75 -9.67
CA SER A 202 -18.58 16.36 -8.43
C SER A 202 -18.54 15.43 -7.21
N GLU A 203 -18.53 14.11 -7.41
CA GLU A 203 -18.37 13.10 -6.34
C GLU A 203 -16.96 13.08 -5.74
N ALA A 204 -15.98 13.61 -6.45
CA ALA A 204 -14.56 13.51 -6.11
C ALA A 204 -14.05 14.67 -5.22
N LEU A 205 -14.84 15.67 -4.93
CA LEU A 205 -14.37 17.01 -4.60
C LEU A 205 -13.98 17.29 -3.15
N ASN A 206 -13.88 16.30 -2.28
CA ASN A 206 -13.28 16.55 -0.97
C ASN A 206 -11.81 16.09 -0.92
N ARG A 207 -10.92 16.89 -1.53
CA ARG A 207 -9.46 16.64 -1.53
C ARG A 207 -8.88 16.52 -0.12
N GLU A 208 -9.43 17.23 0.86
CA GLU A 208 -8.99 17.14 2.25
C GLU A 208 -9.19 15.73 2.82
N ARG A 209 -10.29 15.06 2.45
CA ARG A 209 -10.51 13.64 2.82
C ARG A 209 -9.53 12.66 2.17
N MET A 210 -8.87 13.07 1.09
CA MET A 210 -7.90 12.22 0.39
C MET A 210 -6.51 12.29 1.02
N LYS A 211 -6.21 13.32 1.81
CA LYS A 211 -4.95 13.44 2.54
C LYS A 211 -4.85 12.41 3.66
N ALA A 212 -3.64 11.96 3.93
CA ALA A 212 -3.34 11.07 5.05
C ALA A 212 -2.98 11.90 6.29
N HIS A 213 -3.90 11.97 7.25
CA HIS A 213 -3.65 12.68 8.51
C HIS A 213 -2.86 11.79 9.48
N PRO A 214 -1.72 12.24 10.03
CA PRO A 214 -0.90 11.47 10.99
C PRO A 214 -1.73 10.85 12.11
N ALA A 215 -2.64 11.64 12.71
CA ALA A 215 -3.50 11.20 13.80
C ALA A 215 -4.37 9.96 13.45
N THR A 216 -4.69 9.73 12.18
CA THR A 216 -5.40 8.50 11.75
C THR A 216 -4.53 7.27 11.98
N MET A 217 -3.25 7.35 11.62
CA MET A 217 -2.30 6.25 11.80
C MET A 217 -1.94 6.07 13.28
N GLU A 218 -1.78 7.16 14.03
CA GLU A 218 -1.57 7.11 15.49
C GLU A 218 -2.69 6.34 16.20
N HIS A 219 -3.94 6.67 15.91
CA HIS A 219 -5.10 5.95 16.47
C HIS A 219 -5.17 4.49 16.03
N PHE A 220 -4.84 4.20 14.77
CA PHE A 220 -4.78 2.83 14.26
C PHE A 220 -3.73 2.01 15.02
N LEU A 221 -2.50 2.51 15.15
CA LEU A 221 -1.40 1.80 15.81
C LEU A 221 -1.69 1.55 17.30
N ALA A 222 -2.20 2.57 18.01
CA ALA A 222 -2.60 2.44 19.40
C ALA A 222 -3.77 1.46 19.62
N GLY A 223 -4.72 1.43 18.68
CA GLY A 223 -5.83 0.49 18.72
C GLY A 223 -5.41 -0.94 18.36
N PHE A 224 -4.48 -1.07 17.42
CA PHE A 224 -3.89 -2.35 17.02
C PHE A 224 -3.27 -3.09 18.22
N ASP A 225 -2.46 -2.40 19.01
CA ASP A 225 -1.82 -2.99 20.19
C ASP A 225 -2.84 -3.49 21.24
N ARG A 226 -3.93 -2.74 21.44
CA ARG A 226 -5.00 -3.16 22.34
C ARG A 226 -5.77 -4.41 21.89
N LEU A 227 -5.95 -4.57 20.57
CA LEU A 227 -6.77 -5.65 20.01
C LEU A 227 -5.96 -6.89 19.71
N HIS A 228 -4.73 -6.74 19.26
CA HIS A 228 -3.93 -7.83 18.72
C HIS A 228 -2.65 -8.11 19.51
N GLY A 229 -2.30 -7.26 20.50
CA GLY A 229 -1.05 -7.38 21.26
C GLY A 229 0.15 -6.98 20.40
N SER A 230 0.83 -7.92 19.79
CA SER A 230 1.97 -7.68 18.91
C SER A 230 1.65 -7.89 17.43
N VAL A 231 2.51 -7.39 16.55
CA VAL A 231 2.38 -7.64 15.11
C VAL A 231 2.58 -9.11 14.78
N GLU A 232 3.44 -9.81 15.52
CA GLU A 232 3.67 -11.25 15.39
C GLU A 232 2.39 -12.04 15.75
N GLU A 233 1.74 -11.72 16.86
CA GLU A 233 0.48 -12.36 17.26
C GLU A 233 -0.61 -12.16 16.22
N PHE A 234 -0.75 -10.95 15.69
CA PHE A 234 -1.67 -10.67 14.58
C PHE A 234 -1.35 -11.52 13.35
N LEU A 235 -0.08 -11.58 12.91
CA LEU A 235 0.32 -12.34 11.73
C LEU A 235 0.09 -13.85 11.92
N LEU A 236 0.38 -14.39 13.11
CA LEU A 236 0.09 -15.77 13.45
C LEU A 236 -1.42 -16.05 13.40
N SER A 237 -2.26 -15.12 13.86
CA SER A 237 -3.72 -15.23 13.76
C SER A 237 -4.22 -15.22 12.30
N CYS A 238 -3.44 -14.62 11.39
CA CYS A 238 -3.66 -14.67 9.94
C CYS A 238 -3.10 -15.94 9.27
N GLU A 239 -2.73 -16.96 10.03
CA GLU A 239 -2.11 -18.21 9.55
C GLU A 239 -0.77 -18.01 8.82
N ILE A 240 -0.05 -16.94 9.16
CA ILE A 240 1.31 -16.68 8.67
C ILE A 240 2.30 -17.28 9.66
N THR A 241 3.17 -18.17 9.20
CA THR A 241 4.11 -18.87 10.07
C THR A 241 5.30 -17.98 10.48
N GLU A 242 5.93 -18.26 11.62
CA GLU A 242 7.16 -17.60 12.05
C GLU A 242 8.25 -17.68 10.97
N SER A 243 8.37 -18.83 10.28
CA SER A 243 9.33 -19.00 9.19
C SER A 243 9.03 -18.10 7.98
N THR A 244 7.77 -17.80 7.71
CA THR A 244 7.38 -16.85 6.65
C THR A 244 7.75 -15.44 7.07
N ILE A 245 7.44 -15.03 8.30
CA ILE A 245 7.79 -13.73 8.87
C ILE A 245 9.31 -13.50 8.79
N GLU A 246 10.09 -14.49 9.22
CA GLU A 246 11.54 -14.39 9.20
C GLU A 246 12.12 -14.29 7.77
N ARG A 247 11.58 -15.04 6.81
CA ARG A 247 11.98 -14.88 5.40
C ARG A 247 11.66 -13.51 4.83
N VAL A 248 10.51 -12.92 5.19
CA VAL A 248 10.18 -11.53 4.80
C VAL A 248 11.22 -10.56 5.37
N ARG A 249 11.62 -10.71 6.64
CA ARG A 249 12.69 -9.91 7.26
C ARG A 249 14.01 -10.07 6.51
N GLN A 250 14.43 -11.29 6.20
CA GLN A 250 15.66 -11.58 5.47
C GLN A 250 15.65 -11.00 4.05
N ASN A 251 14.54 -11.03 3.36
CA ASN A 251 14.41 -10.49 2.01
C ASN A 251 14.43 -8.96 1.98
N LEU A 252 13.86 -8.31 3.00
CA LEU A 252 13.62 -6.86 3.00
C LEU A 252 14.55 -6.05 3.91
N LEU A 253 15.33 -6.68 4.80
CA LEU A 253 16.30 -6.00 5.67
C LEU A 253 17.73 -6.30 5.26
N GLU A 254 18.61 -5.33 5.49
CA GLU A 254 20.07 -5.43 5.30
C GLU A 254 20.82 -4.75 6.46
N GLY A 255 22.06 -5.16 6.71
CA GLY A 255 22.91 -4.65 7.79
C GLY A 255 23.22 -5.69 8.85
#